data_b158d345eba362e4c23a032151c894bb
#
_entry.id   b158d345eba362e4c23a032151c894bb
#
_cell.length_a   1.000
_cell.length_b   1.000
_cell.length_c   1.000
_cell.angle_alpha   90.00
_cell.angle_beta   90.00
_cell.angle_gamma   90.00
#
_symmetry.space_group_name_H-M   'P 1'
#
loop_
_entity.id
_entity.type
_entity.pdbx_description
1 polymer ?
#
loop_
_entity_poly.entity_id
_entity_poly.type
_entity_poly.pdbx_seq_one_letter_code
_entity_poly.pdbx_strand_id
1 'polypeptide(L)'
;MAQKYSSPPAMQIDPKKSYRATFRTSVGEFEVGLHADLAPRTVNNFVFLAREGFYNGTTFHRVIPGFMAQGGDPSGTGSGGPGYRFEDEFHPQLRHDSAGVLSMANAGPNTNGSQFFITFAPAPHLDRKHSVFGKVTRGMEIVQRIPERDPSRAKAPGARIESIEIHET
;
A
#
# COMPACT_ATOMS: atom_id res chain seq x y z
N MET A 1 5.89 -5.71 17.83
CA MET A 1 5.24 -4.39 17.74
C MET A 1 5.88 -3.56 16.63
N ALA A 2 5.06 -2.87 15.87
CA ALA A 2 5.57 -1.97 14.86
C ALA A 2 6.20 -0.73 15.50
N GLN A 3 7.28 -0.26 14.91
CA GLN A 3 7.93 0.96 15.37
C GLN A 3 7.10 2.18 15.01
N LYS A 4 7.26 3.23 15.78
CA LYS A 4 6.70 4.54 15.49
C LYS A 4 7.83 5.50 15.16
N TYR A 5 7.56 6.41 14.25
CA TYR A 5 8.53 7.39 13.78
C TYR A 5 7.99 8.79 14.06
N SER A 6 8.88 9.74 14.30
CA SER A 6 8.48 11.10 14.67
C SER A 6 8.24 12.01 13.45
N SER A 7 8.71 11.60 12.28
CA SER A 7 8.60 12.40 11.06
C SER A 7 8.68 11.51 9.82
N PRO A 8 8.21 11.98 8.66
CA PRO A 8 8.39 11.25 7.40
C PRO A 8 9.88 11.04 7.12
N PRO A 9 10.22 9.92 6.43
CA PRO A 9 11.63 9.62 6.17
C PRO A 9 12.27 10.61 5.20
N ALA A 10 13.57 10.85 5.38
CA ALA A 10 14.36 11.54 4.37
C ALA A 10 14.38 10.70 3.09
N MET A 11 14.66 11.34 1.95
CA MET A 11 14.73 10.64 0.66
C MET A 11 15.89 9.65 0.66
N GLN A 12 15.56 8.38 0.48
CA GLN A 12 16.51 7.27 0.39
C GLN A 12 16.55 6.65 -0.99
N ILE A 13 15.48 6.84 -1.77
CA ILE A 13 15.41 6.29 -3.12
C ILE A 13 15.96 7.27 -4.15
N ASP A 14 16.31 6.74 -5.32
CA ASP A 14 16.71 7.52 -6.48
C ASP A 14 15.55 7.46 -7.49
N PRO A 15 14.85 8.58 -7.75
CA PRO A 15 13.72 8.57 -8.69
C PRO A 15 14.08 8.15 -10.11
N LYS A 16 15.37 8.10 -10.45
CA LYS A 16 15.84 7.65 -11.75
C LYS A 16 16.00 6.14 -11.85
N LYS A 17 15.94 5.45 -10.72
CA LYS A 17 16.02 3.99 -10.67
C LYS A 17 14.64 3.36 -10.69
N SER A 18 14.59 2.07 -11.02
CA SER A 18 13.36 1.30 -10.99
C SER A 18 13.23 0.56 -9.67
N TYR A 19 12.03 0.58 -9.11
CA TYR A 19 11.73 -0.11 -7.85
C TYR A 19 10.52 -1.01 -8.02
N ARG A 20 10.60 -2.19 -7.43
CA ARG A 20 9.47 -3.11 -7.35
C ARG A 20 9.46 -3.77 -5.98
N ALA A 21 8.29 -4.21 -5.58
CA ALA A 21 8.07 -4.83 -4.28
C ALA A 21 7.50 -6.23 -4.46
N THR A 22 8.08 -7.22 -3.80
CA THR A 22 7.52 -8.56 -3.71
C THR A 22 6.80 -8.69 -2.39
N PHE A 23 5.49 -8.87 -2.46
CA PHE A 23 4.65 -9.12 -1.29
C PHE A 23 4.57 -10.62 -1.05
N ARG A 24 5.04 -11.06 0.10
CA ARG A 24 4.88 -12.44 0.56
C ARG A 24 3.76 -12.46 1.58
N THR A 25 2.68 -13.12 1.24
CA THR A 25 1.47 -13.12 2.06
C THR A 25 1.00 -14.53 2.37
N SER A 26 0.04 -14.61 3.29
CA SER A 26 -0.57 -15.91 3.65
C SER A 26 -1.37 -16.54 2.51
N VAL A 27 -1.69 -15.79 1.45
CA VAL A 27 -2.40 -16.32 0.27
C VAL A 27 -1.49 -16.52 -0.94
N GLY A 28 -0.22 -16.17 -0.84
CA GLY A 28 0.77 -16.33 -1.92
C GLY A 28 1.56 -15.05 -2.14
N GLU A 29 2.36 -15.05 -3.20
CA GLU A 29 3.22 -13.93 -3.57
C GLU A 29 2.69 -13.17 -4.77
N PHE A 30 2.90 -11.86 -4.76
CA PHE A 30 2.66 -11.02 -5.92
C PHE A 30 3.68 -9.89 -5.96
N GLU A 31 3.84 -9.29 -7.13
CA GLU A 31 4.84 -8.25 -7.34
C GLU A 31 4.18 -6.97 -7.84
N VAL A 32 4.68 -5.85 -7.35
CA VAL A 32 4.18 -4.51 -7.69
C VAL A 32 5.33 -3.66 -8.20
N GLY A 33 5.15 -3.04 -9.37
CA GLY A 33 6.06 -2.00 -9.84
C GLY A 33 5.72 -0.68 -9.15
N LEU A 34 6.73 0.02 -8.66
CA LEU A 34 6.56 1.28 -7.95
C LEU A 34 6.90 2.46 -8.86
N HIS A 35 6.08 3.52 -8.82
CA HIS A 35 6.24 4.70 -9.68
C HIS A 35 7.15 5.75 -9.02
N ALA A 36 8.44 5.40 -8.88
CA ALA A 36 9.40 6.26 -8.20
C ALA A 36 9.65 7.58 -8.93
N ASP A 37 9.47 7.60 -10.24
CA ASP A 37 9.66 8.81 -11.05
C ASP A 37 8.50 9.80 -10.94
N LEU A 38 7.27 9.31 -10.81
CA LEU A 38 6.07 10.15 -10.80
C LEU A 38 5.54 10.43 -9.39
N ALA A 39 5.83 9.56 -8.43
CA ALA A 39 5.41 9.70 -7.04
C ALA A 39 6.58 9.40 -6.09
N PRO A 40 7.69 10.14 -6.19
CA PRO A 40 8.92 9.80 -5.46
C PRO A 40 8.77 9.83 -3.94
N ARG A 41 8.00 10.76 -3.39
CA ARG A 41 7.84 10.84 -1.93
C ARG A 41 7.02 9.67 -1.39
N THR A 42 5.96 9.33 -2.08
CA THR A 42 5.08 8.23 -1.68
C THR A 42 5.81 6.90 -1.80
N VAL A 43 6.53 6.70 -2.90
CA VAL A 43 7.36 5.50 -3.08
C VAL A 43 8.46 5.44 -2.03
N ASN A 44 9.12 6.57 -1.75
CA ASN A 44 10.16 6.62 -0.72
C ASN A 44 9.62 6.19 0.65
N ASN A 45 8.44 6.69 1.03
CA ASN A 45 7.80 6.31 2.28
C ASN A 45 7.54 4.81 2.34
N PHE A 46 6.96 4.26 1.28
CA PHE A 46 6.66 2.83 1.22
C PHE A 46 7.93 1.98 1.28
N VAL A 47 8.95 2.34 0.50
CA VAL A 47 10.23 1.63 0.48
C VAL A 47 10.90 1.68 1.85
N PHE A 48 10.92 2.85 2.48
CA PHE A 48 11.47 3.00 3.83
C PHE A 48 10.78 2.06 4.81
N LEU A 49 9.46 2.10 4.88
CA LEU A 49 8.71 1.27 5.82
C LEU A 49 8.89 -0.22 5.52
N ALA A 50 8.91 -0.61 4.25
CA ALA A 50 9.14 -2.00 3.87
C ALA A 50 10.53 -2.48 4.29
N ARG A 51 11.56 -1.67 4.07
CA ARG A 51 12.94 -2.01 4.45
C ARG A 51 13.14 -2.10 5.95
N GLU A 52 12.36 -1.31 6.72
CA GLU A 52 12.40 -1.35 8.18
C GLU A 52 11.63 -2.54 8.76
N GLY A 53 10.98 -3.34 7.92
CA GLY A 53 10.15 -4.45 8.39
C GLY A 53 8.83 -4.01 8.99
N PHE A 54 8.43 -2.76 8.78
CA PHE A 54 7.22 -2.20 9.37
C PHE A 54 5.97 -2.99 8.98
N TYR A 55 5.91 -3.45 7.72
CA TYR A 55 4.75 -4.16 7.21
C TYR A 55 4.70 -5.64 7.59
N ASN A 56 5.77 -6.19 8.15
CA ASN A 56 5.81 -7.60 8.52
C ASN A 56 4.77 -7.88 9.59
N GLY A 57 3.90 -8.85 9.32
CA GLY A 57 2.83 -9.22 10.25
C GLY A 57 1.57 -8.35 10.18
N THR A 58 1.56 -7.29 9.37
CA THR A 58 0.34 -6.52 9.14
C THR A 58 -0.62 -7.30 8.26
N THR A 59 -1.89 -6.88 8.21
CA THR A 59 -2.94 -7.63 7.51
C THR A 59 -3.68 -6.77 6.51
N PHE A 60 -4.38 -7.43 5.60
CA PHE A 60 -5.40 -6.77 4.78
C PHE A 60 -6.69 -6.75 5.61
N HIS A 61 -6.84 -5.69 6.39
CA HIS A 61 -7.90 -5.59 7.40
C HIS A 61 -9.27 -5.21 6.84
N ARG A 62 -9.30 -4.60 5.64
CA ARG A 62 -10.54 -4.19 4.99
C ARG A 62 -10.48 -4.58 3.51
N VAL A 63 -11.33 -5.53 3.11
CA VAL A 63 -11.34 -6.05 1.75
C VAL A 63 -12.78 -6.07 1.24
N ILE A 64 -13.03 -5.31 0.19
CA ILE A 64 -14.36 -5.18 -0.41
C ILE A 64 -14.31 -5.78 -1.82
N PRO A 65 -15.02 -6.89 -2.06
CA PRO A 65 -15.03 -7.52 -3.38
C PRO A 65 -15.42 -6.54 -4.48
N GLY A 66 -14.74 -6.63 -5.60
CA GLY A 66 -14.99 -5.75 -6.74
C GLY A 66 -14.50 -4.32 -6.56
N PHE A 67 -13.91 -3.99 -5.41
CA PHE A 67 -13.39 -2.66 -5.13
C PHE A 67 -11.90 -2.68 -4.81
N MET A 68 -11.51 -3.10 -3.59
CA MET A 68 -10.11 -3.03 -3.20
C MET A 68 -9.79 -3.88 -1.97
N ALA A 69 -8.49 -4.15 -1.76
CA ALA A 69 -7.95 -4.73 -0.54
C ALA A 69 -7.06 -3.69 0.14
N GLN A 70 -7.36 -3.35 1.38
CA GLN A 70 -6.64 -2.33 2.16
C GLN A 70 -5.85 -2.99 3.29
N GLY A 71 -4.60 -2.58 3.44
CA GLY A 71 -3.72 -3.11 4.47
C GLY A 71 -2.66 -2.10 4.90
N GLY A 72 -1.66 -2.60 5.65
CA GLY A 72 -0.53 -1.79 6.07
C GLY A 72 -0.72 -1.06 7.41
N ASP A 73 -1.78 -1.38 8.15
CA ASP A 73 -2.01 -0.84 9.48
C ASP A 73 -1.46 -1.82 10.53
N PRO A 74 -0.44 -1.43 11.32
CA PRO A 74 0.11 -2.33 12.31
C PRO A 74 -0.87 -2.72 13.41
N SER A 75 -1.91 -1.92 13.66
CA SER A 75 -2.94 -2.26 14.65
C SER A 75 -4.01 -3.20 14.09
N GLY A 76 -4.16 -3.26 12.75
CA GLY A 76 -5.19 -4.07 12.09
C GLY A 76 -6.61 -3.54 12.24
N THR A 77 -6.79 -2.33 12.76
CA THR A 77 -8.10 -1.73 13.04
C THR A 77 -8.54 -0.70 12.01
N GLY A 78 -7.61 -0.19 11.22
CA GLY A 78 -7.83 0.91 10.27
C GLY A 78 -7.43 2.26 10.82
N SER A 79 -7.09 2.37 12.10
CA SER A 79 -6.74 3.64 12.74
C SER A 79 -5.24 3.79 13.03
N GLY A 80 -4.44 2.76 12.80
CA GLY A 80 -3.01 2.79 13.08
C GLY A 80 -2.20 3.33 11.91
N GLY A 81 -0.94 3.65 12.19
CA GLY A 81 -0.02 4.17 11.20
C GLY A 81 1.40 4.25 11.74
N PRO A 82 2.30 4.93 11.01
CA PRO A 82 3.73 4.94 11.33
C PRO A 82 4.12 5.99 12.37
N GLY A 83 3.20 6.84 12.81
CA GLY A 83 3.49 7.89 13.77
C GLY A 83 3.61 9.28 13.16
N TYR A 84 3.45 9.39 11.85
CA TYR A 84 3.50 10.66 11.11
C TYR A 84 2.48 10.66 9.97
N ARG A 85 2.27 11.82 9.38
CA ARG A 85 1.45 12.00 8.18
C ARG A 85 2.26 12.81 7.17
N PHE A 86 1.93 12.63 5.88
CA PHE A 86 2.56 13.42 4.82
C PHE A 86 1.56 13.75 3.72
N GLU A 87 1.95 14.71 2.87
CA GLU A 87 1.08 15.30 1.87
C GLU A 87 0.74 14.33 0.74
N ASP A 88 -0.40 14.57 0.10
CA ASP A 88 -0.79 13.88 -1.12
C ASP A 88 0.19 14.20 -2.25
N GLU A 89 0.35 13.23 -3.15
CA GLU A 89 1.23 13.35 -4.29
C GLU A 89 0.51 12.82 -5.51
N PHE A 90 -0.15 13.71 -6.24
CA PHE A 90 -0.95 13.35 -7.41
C PHE A 90 -0.19 13.65 -8.69
N HIS A 91 -0.42 12.82 -9.71
CA HIS A 91 0.15 13.01 -11.03
C HIS A 91 -0.91 12.64 -12.08
N PRO A 92 -1.07 13.43 -13.17
CA PRO A 92 -2.10 13.15 -14.17
C PRO A 92 -2.03 11.77 -14.81
N GLN A 93 -0.84 11.17 -14.85
CA GLN A 93 -0.65 9.83 -15.42
C GLN A 93 -0.93 8.72 -14.41
N LEU A 94 -1.10 9.04 -13.13
CA LEU A 94 -1.34 8.05 -12.07
C LEU A 94 -2.80 8.08 -11.68
N ARG A 95 -3.55 7.11 -12.19
CA ARG A 95 -5.00 7.03 -12.04
C ARG A 95 -5.43 5.65 -11.55
N HIS A 96 -6.61 5.60 -10.93
CA HIS A 96 -7.25 4.35 -10.54
C HIS A 96 -8.05 3.82 -11.73
N ASP A 97 -7.37 3.45 -12.82
CA ASP A 97 -7.98 3.15 -14.11
C ASP A 97 -8.14 1.66 -14.40
N SER A 98 -7.71 0.81 -13.50
CA SER A 98 -7.70 -0.64 -13.73
C SER A 98 -7.56 -1.40 -12.42
N ALA A 99 -7.68 -2.73 -12.50
CA ALA A 99 -7.36 -3.60 -11.37
C ALA A 99 -5.85 -3.59 -11.12
N GLY A 100 -5.45 -3.74 -9.87
CA GLY A 100 -4.04 -3.86 -9.49
C GLY A 100 -3.32 -2.55 -9.23
N VAL A 101 -4.05 -1.44 -9.12
CA VAL A 101 -3.44 -0.14 -8.79
C VAL A 101 -3.16 -0.09 -7.29
N LEU A 102 -1.91 0.25 -6.93
CA LEU A 102 -1.48 0.45 -5.54
C LEU A 102 -1.56 1.93 -5.22
N SER A 103 -2.32 2.28 -4.19
CA SER A 103 -2.64 3.65 -3.83
C SER A 103 -2.67 3.82 -2.32
N MET A 104 -2.50 5.05 -1.83
CA MET A 104 -2.48 5.31 -0.39
C MET A 104 -3.89 5.48 0.16
N ALA A 105 -4.19 4.75 1.23
CA ALA A 105 -5.36 5.03 2.04
C ALA A 105 -5.12 6.30 2.85
N ASN A 106 -6.19 7.05 3.15
CA ASN A 106 -6.08 8.27 3.95
C ASN A 106 -7.40 8.56 4.68
N ALA A 107 -7.36 9.54 5.56
CA ALA A 107 -8.51 10.03 6.32
C ALA A 107 -8.88 11.46 5.88
N GLY A 108 -8.65 11.79 4.62
CA GLY A 108 -8.85 13.12 4.05
C GLY A 108 -7.57 13.67 3.45
N PRO A 109 -7.56 14.91 2.98
CA PRO A 109 -6.38 15.49 2.33
C PRO A 109 -5.15 15.50 3.24
N ASN A 110 -4.00 15.12 2.67
CA ASN A 110 -2.70 15.22 3.32
C ASN A 110 -2.59 14.44 4.64
N THR A 111 -3.17 13.23 4.67
CA THR A 111 -3.14 12.37 5.86
C THR A 111 -2.55 11.00 5.56
N ASN A 112 -1.62 10.92 4.63
CA ASN A 112 -0.97 9.66 4.25
C ASN A 112 -0.04 9.19 5.37
N GLY A 113 -0.03 7.88 5.61
CA GLY A 113 0.86 7.27 6.58
C GLY A 113 1.42 5.96 6.06
N SER A 114 0.94 4.83 6.57
CA SER A 114 1.40 3.51 6.13
C SER A 114 0.36 2.71 5.37
N GLN A 115 -0.92 3.00 5.55
CA GLN A 115 -1.99 2.20 4.96
C GLN A 115 -2.09 2.44 3.46
N PHE A 116 -2.31 1.36 2.73
CA PHE A 116 -2.45 1.37 1.28
C PHE A 116 -3.57 0.44 0.86
N PHE A 117 -3.98 0.52 -0.39
CA PHE A 117 -4.92 -0.44 -0.95
C PHE A 117 -4.52 -0.82 -2.38
N ILE A 118 -4.99 -1.99 -2.80
CA ILE A 118 -4.80 -2.48 -4.17
C ILE A 118 -6.19 -2.65 -4.75
N THR A 119 -6.45 -2.06 -5.91
CA THR A 119 -7.76 -2.11 -6.54
C THR A 119 -8.05 -3.47 -7.18
N PHE A 120 -9.31 -3.90 -7.14
CA PHE A 120 -9.79 -5.07 -7.88
C PHE A 120 -10.42 -4.69 -9.21
N ALA A 121 -10.73 -3.42 -9.40
CA ALA A 121 -11.40 -2.90 -10.58
C ALA A 121 -11.09 -1.41 -10.72
N PRO A 122 -11.40 -0.78 -11.86
CA PRO A 122 -11.25 0.68 -11.98
C PRO A 122 -12.05 1.42 -10.90
N ALA A 123 -11.46 2.45 -10.33
CA ALA A 123 -12.08 3.27 -9.29
C ALA A 123 -11.79 4.75 -9.55
N PRO A 124 -12.28 5.30 -10.68
CA PRO A 124 -11.90 6.67 -11.08
C PRO A 124 -12.38 7.75 -10.11
N HIS A 125 -13.36 7.45 -9.28
CA HIS A 125 -13.83 8.38 -8.24
C HIS A 125 -12.78 8.66 -7.17
N LEU A 126 -11.70 7.87 -7.11
CA LEU A 126 -10.61 8.05 -6.16
C LEU A 126 -9.48 8.91 -6.72
N ASP A 127 -9.49 9.23 -8.01
CA ASP A 127 -8.45 10.05 -8.63
C ASP A 127 -8.40 11.42 -7.96
N ARG A 128 -7.19 11.89 -7.66
CA ARG A 128 -6.91 13.16 -6.97
C ARG A 128 -7.43 13.20 -5.53
N LYS A 129 -7.80 12.06 -4.97
CA LYS A 129 -8.14 11.91 -3.55
C LYS A 129 -7.18 10.97 -2.85
N HIS A 130 -6.61 10.04 -3.61
CA HIS A 130 -5.64 9.06 -3.11
C HIS A 130 -4.42 9.06 -4.02
N SER A 131 -3.24 8.96 -3.42
CA SER A 131 -1.97 9.01 -4.15
C SER A 131 -1.61 7.64 -4.70
N VAL A 132 -1.76 7.46 -6.01
CA VAL A 132 -1.36 6.25 -6.72
C VAL A 132 0.17 6.22 -6.78
N PHE A 133 0.77 5.07 -6.46
CA PHE A 133 2.23 4.95 -6.48
C PHE A 133 2.75 3.61 -6.99
N GLY A 134 1.90 2.72 -7.44
CA GLY A 134 2.34 1.44 -7.98
C GLY A 134 1.26 0.71 -8.76
N LYS A 135 1.67 -0.42 -9.36
CA LYS A 135 0.80 -1.28 -10.16
C LYS A 135 1.28 -2.73 -10.04
N VAL A 136 0.36 -3.65 -9.81
CA VAL A 136 0.69 -5.08 -9.79
C VAL A 136 1.21 -5.48 -11.15
N THR A 137 2.40 -6.09 -11.18
CA THR A 137 3.06 -6.56 -12.40
C THR A 137 2.99 -8.07 -12.55
N ARG A 138 2.79 -8.80 -11.45
CA ARG A 138 2.71 -10.25 -11.45
C ARG A 138 1.91 -10.71 -10.23
N GLY A 139 1.08 -11.73 -10.41
CA GLY A 139 0.35 -12.34 -9.30
C GLY A 139 -0.97 -11.67 -8.98
N MET A 140 -1.61 -11.01 -9.95
CA MET A 140 -2.93 -10.41 -9.70
C MET A 140 -3.94 -11.46 -9.26
N GLU A 141 -3.84 -12.70 -9.74
CA GLU A 141 -4.69 -13.80 -9.29
C GLU A 141 -4.52 -14.09 -7.80
N ILE A 142 -3.35 -13.83 -7.24
CA ILE A 142 -3.10 -13.95 -5.81
C ILE A 142 -3.78 -12.81 -5.06
N VAL A 143 -3.68 -11.59 -5.58
CA VAL A 143 -4.36 -10.42 -4.99
C VAL A 143 -5.86 -10.68 -4.90
N GLN A 144 -6.44 -11.26 -5.94
CA GLN A 144 -7.87 -11.57 -5.99
C GLN A 144 -8.29 -12.68 -5.02
N ARG A 145 -7.35 -13.43 -4.46
CA ARG A 145 -7.61 -14.44 -3.44
C ARG A 145 -7.64 -13.89 -2.03
N ILE A 146 -7.26 -12.62 -1.83
CA ILE A 146 -7.30 -12.01 -0.51
C ILE A 146 -8.76 -12.02 -0.03
N PRO A 147 -9.06 -12.65 1.14
CA PRO A 147 -10.45 -12.84 1.56
C PRO A 147 -11.14 -11.51 1.86
N GLU A 148 -12.42 -11.46 1.50
CA GLU A 148 -13.31 -10.38 1.93
C GLU A 148 -13.23 -10.21 3.45
N ARG A 149 -13.19 -8.97 3.90
CA ARG A 149 -13.19 -8.69 5.33
C ARG A 149 -13.78 -7.32 5.62
N ASP A 150 -14.76 -7.31 6.51
CA ASP A 150 -15.34 -6.10 7.08
C ASP A 150 -14.83 -5.98 8.51
N PRO A 151 -14.00 -4.98 8.84
CA PRO A 151 -13.43 -4.85 10.19
C PRO A 151 -14.49 -4.77 11.31
N SER A 152 -15.65 -4.24 10.99
CA SER A 152 -16.73 -4.09 12.00
C SER A 152 -17.41 -5.40 12.33
N ARG A 153 -17.26 -6.45 11.51
CA ARG A 153 -17.92 -7.75 11.67
C ARG A 153 -16.95 -8.91 11.81
N ALA A 154 -15.70 -8.72 11.45
CA ALA A 154 -14.73 -9.81 11.38
C ALA A 154 -14.43 -10.37 12.76
N LYS A 155 -14.33 -11.71 12.84
CA LYS A 155 -14.00 -12.44 14.05
C LYS A 155 -12.56 -12.95 14.06
N ALA A 156 -11.86 -12.81 12.93
CA ALA A 156 -10.50 -13.27 12.77
C ALA A 156 -9.69 -12.20 12.02
N PRO A 157 -8.35 -12.23 12.13
CA PRO A 157 -7.48 -11.32 11.35
C PRO A 157 -7.65 -11.54 9.85
N GLY A 158 -7.34 -10.51 9.06
CA GLY A 158 -7.27 -10.62 7.61
C GLY A 158 -6.04 -11.40 7.15
N ALA A 159 -5.93 -11.58 5.83
CA ALA A 159 -4.75 -12.19 5.24
C ALA A 159 -3.50 -11.42 5.67
N ARG A 160 -2.44 -12.14 6.01
CA ARG A 160 -1.26 -11.56 6.61
C ARG A 160 -0.18 -11.28 5.57
N ILE A 161 0.46 -10.13 5.70
CA ILE A 161 1.67 -9.80 4.95
C ILE A 161 2.85 -10.33 5.77
N GLU A 162 3.52 -11.37 5.25
CA GLU A 162 4.70 -11.93 5.91
C GLU A 162 5.88 -10.98 5.80
N SER A 163 6.11 -10.47 4.58
CA SER A 163 7.17 -9.50 4.30
C SER A 163 6.92 -8.80 2.98
N ILE A 164 7.55 -7.63 2.83
CA ILE A 164 7.59 -6.90 1.56
C ILE A 164 9.07 -6.67 1.25
N GLU A 165 9.55 -7.31 0.18
CA GLU A 165 10.94 -7.20 -0.24
C GLU A 165 11.06 -6.18 -1.38
N ILE A 166 11.97 -5.23 -1.23
CA ILE A 166 12.18 -4.17 -2.22
C ILE A 166 13.35 -4.55 -3.12
N HIS A 167 13.13 -4.42 -4.43
CA HIS A 167 14.15 -4.64 -5.46
C HIS A 167 14.42 -3.31 -6.16
N GLU A 168 15.67 -2.90 -6.17
CA GLU A 168 16.13 -1.67 -6.82
C GLU A 168 17.02 -2.02 -8.01
N THR A 169 16.77 -1.42 -9.16
CA THR A 169 17.60 -1.63 -10.36
C THR A 169 17.92 -0.34 -11.09
#